data_8cdc496d02ffb31a85a51fbad4059717
#
_entry.id   8cdc496d02ffb31a85a51fbad4059717
#
_cell.length_a   1.000
_cell.length_b   1.000
_cell.length_c   1.000
_cell.angle_alpha   90.00
_cell.angle_beta   90.00
_cell.angle_gamma   90.00
#
_symmetry.space_group_name_H-M   'P 1'
#
loop_
_entity.id
_entity.type
_entity.pdbx_description
1 polymer ?
#
loop_
_entity_poly.entity_id
_entity_poly.type
_entity_poly.pdbx_seq_one_letter_code
_entity_poly.pdbx_strand_id
1 'polypeptide(L)'
;QKRELALLDKKKNRHASMPNPSNLMAVEDIKRVQEVIARESKQLVYTHYNLVVAVSGDTDIQKCTNHLENSFSRMGIHISKRAYNQLELFVNSFPGNCYGMNADYDRFLTLGDAATCLMYKERIVHNEDTPLKIYYTDRQGVPVAIDITGKEGKEKLTDNSNFFCL
;
A
#
# COMPACT_ATOMS: atom_id res chain seq x y z
N GLN A 1 -15.70 15.28 -4.71
CA GLN A 1 -16.40 14.09 -5.25
C GLN A 1 -17.15 14.40 -6.58
N LYS A 2 -17.98 15.46 -6.68
CA LYS A 2 -18.67 15.82 -7.95
C LYS A 2 -17.71 16.08 -9.10
N ARG A 3 -16.59 16.76 -8.85
CA ARG A 3 -15.55 17.04 -9.84
C ARG A 3 -14.87 15.77 -10.34
N GLU A 4 -14.55 14.87 -9.42
CA GLU A 4 -13.90 13.58 -9.70
C GLU A 4 -14.83 12.66 -10.51
N LEU A 5 -16.11 12.62 -10.18
CA LEU A 5 -17.12 11.89 -10.97
C LEU A 5 -17.24 12.43 -12.39
N ALA A 6 -17.23 13.76 -12.56
CA ALA A 6 -17.24 14.38 -13.89
C ALA A 6 -15.97 14.05 -14.70
N LEU A 7 -14.80 13.94 -14.05
CA LEU A 7 -13.57 13.48 -14.69
C LEU A 7 -13.66 12.03 -15.14
N LEU A 8 -14.25 11.15 -14.33
CA LEU A 8 -14.49 9.75 -14.69
C LEU A 8 -15.43 9.64 -15.89
N ASP A 9 -16.52 10.42 -15.92
CA ASP A 9 -17.43 10.47 -17.05
C ASP A 9 -16.74 10.95 -18.34
N LYS A 10 -15.91 11.97 -18.24
CA LYS A 10 -15.13 12.46 -19.37
C LYS A 10 -14.17 11.40 -19.91
N LYS A 11 -13.48 10.67 -19.02
CA LYS A 11 -12.61 9.56 -19.42
C LYS A 11 -13.39 8.43 -20.07
N LYS A 12 -14.53 8.03 -19.48
CA LYS A 12 -15.42 7.01 -20.03
C LYS A 12 -15.86 7.34 -21.45
N ASN A 13 -16.35 8.56 -21.69
CA ASN A 13 -16.79 9.01 -23.01
C ASN A 13 -15.65 9.05 -24.03
N ARG A 14 -14.43 9.45 -23.60
CA ARG A 14 -13.24 9.42 -24.45
C ARG A 14 -12.87 8.00 -24.86
N HIS A 15 -12.88 7.03 -23.94
CA HIS A 15 -12.62 5.63 -24.26
C HIS A 15 -13.71 5.01 -25.14
N ALA A 16 -14.95 5.36 -24.91
CA ALA A 16 -16.08 4.89 -25.73
C ALA A 16 -16.04 5.40 -27.16
N SER A 17 -15.45 6.58 -27.41
CA SER A 17 -15.32 7.14 -28.77
C SER A 17 -14.24 6.48 -29.62
N MET A 18 -13.35 5.69 -29.02
CA MET A 18 -12.28 4.93 -29.70
C MET A 18 -12.42 3.45 -29.39
N PRO A 19 -13.26 2.70 -30.10
CA PRO A 19 -13.51 1.30 -29.80
C PRO A 19 -12.26 0.44 -30.05
N ASN A 20 -11.66 -0.03 -28.97
CA ASN A 20 -10.55 -0.95 -28.89
C ASN A 20 -10.84 -1.88 -27.69
N PRO A 21 -10.48 -3.17 -27.69
CA PRO A 21 -10.72 -4.07 -26.56
C PRO A 21 -10.30 -3.52 -25.22
N SER A 22 -9.12 -2.88 -25.16
CA SER A 22 -8.62 -2.23 -23.94
C SER A 22 -9.51 -1.04 -23.50
N ASN A 23 -9.98 -0.23 -24.42
CA ASN A 23 -10.86 0.90 -24.13
C ASN A 23 -12.26 0.42 -23.69
N LEU A 24 -12.77 -0.66 -24.25
CA LEU A 24 -14.05 -1.25 -23.83
C LEU A 24 -13.97 -1.75 -22.38
N MET A 25 -12.88 -2.46 -22.03
CA MET A 25 -12.64 -2.88 -20.63
C MET A 25 -12.54 -1.66 -19.71
N ALA A 26 -11.82 -0.62 -20.09
CA ALA A 26 -11.71 0.60 -19.30
C ALA A 26 -13.07 1.30 -19.09
N VAL A 27 -13.96 1.29 -20.08
CA VAL A 27 -15.33 1.82 -19.96
C VAL A 27 -16.14 1.01 -18.95
N GLU A 28 -16.02 -0.32 -18.99
CA GLU A 28 -16.71 -1.22 -18.09
C GLU A 28 -16.23 -1.03 -16.66
N ASP A 29 -14.92 -0.97 -16.44
CA ASP A 29 -14.30 -0.72 -15.12
C ASP A 29 -14.75 0.62 -14.53
N ILE A 30 -14.79 1.69 -15.34
CA ILE A 30 -15.26 2.99 -14.88
C ILE A 30 -16.73 2.94 -14.48
N LYS A 31 -17.59 2.25 -15.27
CA LYS A 31 -19.00 2.07 -14.92
C LYS A 31 -19.15 1.34 -13.59
N ARG A 32 -18.38 0.25 -13.40
CA ARG A 32 -18.39 -0.53 -12.15
C ARG A 32 -18.02 0.33 -10.94
N VAL A 33 -16.97 1.15 -11.06
CA VAL A 33 -16.58 2.09 -9.99
C VAL A 33 -17.69 3.10 -9.70
N GLN A 34 -18.34 3.66 -10.73
CA GLN A 34 -19.45 4.59 -10.56
C GLN A 34 -20.66 3.94 -9.87
N GLU A 35 -20.97 2.68 -10.19
CA GLU A 35 -22.05 1.92 -9.53
C GLU A 35 -21.74 1.68 -8.05
N VAL A 36 -20.51 1.30 -7.72
CA VAL A 36 -20.07 1.10 -6.33
C VAL A 36 -20.19 2.38 -5.53
N ILE A 37 -19.75 3.52 -6.11
CA ILE A 37 -19.88 4.82 -5.46
C ILE A 37 -21.36 5.18 -5.20
N ALA A 38 -22.24 4.91 -6.18
CA ALA A 38 -23.64 5.25 -6.08
C ALA A 38 -24.38 4.37 -5.06
N ARG A 39 -24.08 3.06 -5.01
CA ARG A 39 -24.76 2.10 -4.13
C ARG A 39 -24.23 2.14 -2.70
N GLU A 40 -22.93 2.26 -2.52
CA GLU A 40 -22.28 2.09 -1.22
C GLU A 40 -21.80 3.43 -0.62
N SER A 41 -22.10 4.54 -1.28
CA SER A 41 -21.68 5.90 -0.87
C SER A 41 -20.17 6.03 -0.63
N LYS A 42 -19.35 5.22 -1.33
CA LYS A 42 -17.90 5.23 -1.18
C LYS A 42 -17.29 6.52 -1.70
N GLN A 43 -16.18 6.90 -1.09
CA GLN A 43 -15.47 8.12 -1.46
C GLN A 43 -14.32 7.83 -2.41
N LEU A 44 -14.14 8.73 -3.38
CA LEU A 44 -12.93 8.78 -4.21
C LEU A 44 -11.86 9.60 -3.50
N VAL A 45 -10.65 9.09 -3.50
CA VAL A 45 -9.48 9.73 -2.91
C VAL A 45 -8.32 9.74 -3.91
N TYR A 46 -7.50 10.77 -3.83
CA TYR A 46 -6.23 10.80 -4.53
C TYR A 46 -5.17 10.14 -3.68
N THR A 47 -4.46 9.18 -4.26
CA THR A 47 -3.42 8.42 -3.59
C THR A 47 -2.11 8.49 -4.33
N HIS A 48 -1.03 8.34 -3.59
CA HIS A 48 0.32 8.13 -4.07
C HIS A 48 1.00 7.12 -3.15
N TYR A 49 1.75 6.20 -3.73
CA TYR A 49 2.59 5.27 -2.97
C TYR A 49 4.03 5.48 -3.38
N ASN A 50 4.87 5.75 -2.41
CA ASN A 50 6.29 5.95 -2.61
C ASN A 50 7.06 4.86 -1.87
N LEU A 51 8.02 4.25 -2.55
CA LEU A 51 8.90 3.23 -1.99
C LEU A 51 10.31 3.78 -1.93
N VAL A 52 10.79 4.04 -0.74
CA VAL A 52 12.17 4.48 -0.50
C VAL A 52 13.04 3.28 -0.15
N VAL A 53 14.06 3.03 -0.95
CA VAL A 53 14.99 1.93 -0.77
C VAL A 53 16.33 2.48 -0.30
N ALA A 54 16.70 2.14 0.94
CA ALA A 54 18.02 2.44 1.49
C ALA A 54 18.87 1.16 1.50
N VAL A 55 20.09 1.23 0.97
CA VAL A 55 21.03 0.11 0.96
C VAL A 55 22.33 0.51 1.61
N SER A 56 23.04 -0.44 2.23
CA SER A 56 24.40 -0.21 2.71
C SER A 56 25.39 -0.13 1.53
N GLY A 57 26.54 0.53 1.72
CA GLY A 57 27.50 0.84 0.64
C GLY A 57 28.01 -0.36 -0.15
N ASP A 58 27.99 -1.55 0.44
CA ASP A 58 28.44 -2.81 -0.22
C ASP A 58 27.30 -3.52 -0.98
N THR A 59 26.09 -3.02 -0.91
CA THR A 59 24.94 -3.67 -1.55
C THR A 59 24.68 -3.09 -2.93
N ASP A 60 24.55 -3.97 -3.92
CA ASP A 60 24.20 -3.59 -5.28
C ASP A 60 22.73 -3.13 -5.37
N ILE A 61 22.53 -1.83 -5.45
CA ILE A 61 21.22 -1.20 -5.56
C ILE A 61 20.44 -1.71 -6.77
N GLN A 62 21.11 -2.04 -7.86
CA GLN A 62 20.46 -2.55 -9.07
C GLN A 62 19.84 -3.93 -8.83
N LYS A 63 20.51 -4.80 -8.09
CA LYS A 63 19.96 -6.12 -7.72
C LYS A 63 18.74 -5.95 -6.82
N CYS A 64 18.79 -5.06 -5.83
CA CYS A 64 17.65 -4.76 -4.96
C CYS A 64 16.45 -4.23 -5.76
N THR A 65 16.69 -3.28 -6.66
CA THR A 65 15.65 -2.69 -7.51
C THR A 65 15.00 -3.76 -8.42
N ASN A 66 15.81 -4.60 -9.07
CA ASN A 66 15.31 -5.67 -9.92
C ASN A 66 14.50 -6.71 -9.12
N HIS A 67 14.95 -7.05 -7.91
CA HIS A 67 14.21 -7.96 -7.03
C HIS A 67 12.83 -7.40 -6.64
N LEU A 68 12.78 -6.13 -6.25
CA LEU A 68 11.53 -5.45 -5.92
C LEU A 68 10.60 -5.38 -7.13
N GLU A 69 11.12 -4.96 -8.28
CA GLU A 69 10.34 -4.89 -9.52
C GLU A 69 9.71 -6.24 -9.89
N ASN A 70 10.50 -7.32 -9.82
CA ASN A 70 10.01 -8.66 -10.09
C ASN A 70 8.94 -9.10 -9.07
N SER A 71 9.12 -8.76 -7.79
CA SER A 71 8.18 -9.10 -6.73
C SER A 71 6.84 -8.38 -6.92
N PHE A 72 6.86 -7.08 -7.23
CA PHE A 72 5.66 -6.30 -7.48
C PHE A 72 4.98 -6.67 -8.79
N SER A 73 5.75 -6.96 -9.84
CA SER A 73 5.22 -7.40 -11.15
C SER A 73 4.43 -8.70 -11.03
N ARG A 74 4.87 -9.64 -10.18
CA ARG A 74 4.12 -10.88 -9.89
C ARG A 74 2.74 -10.61 -9.26
N MET A 75 2.59 -9.49 -8.57
CA MET A 75 1.32 -9.04 -7.98
C MET A 75 0.51 -8.15 -8.93
N GLY A 76 0.97 -7.97 -10.18
CA GLY A 76 0.33 -7.08 -11.15
C GLY A 76 0.56 -5.59 -10.91
N ILE A 77 1.53 -5.23 -10.05
CA ILE A 77 1.88 -3.85 -9.74
C ILE A 77 3.12 -3.45 -10.54
N HIS A 78 3.00 -2.39 -11.33
CA HIS A 78 4.11 -1.84 -12.10
C HIS A 78 4.71 -0.65 -11.38
N ILE A 79 5.99 -0.76 -11.01
CA ILE A 79 6.74 0.30 -10.35
C ILE A 79 7.20 1.31 -11.39
N SER A 80 6.95 2.61 -11.17
CA SER A 80 7.50 3.68 -11.99
C SER A 80 8.96 3.94 -11.58
N LYS A 81 9.87 3.80 -12.53
CA LYS A 81 11.31 4.14 -12.36
C LYS A 81 11.62 5.55 -12.83
N ARG A 82 10.66 6.46 -12.87
CA ARG A 82 10.90 7.82 -13.34
C ARG A 82 11.90 8.53 -12.41
N ALA A 83 12.97 9.01 -13.01
CA ALA A 83 14.09 9.61 -12.29
C ALA A 83 14.00 11.14 -12.16
N TYR A 84 13.05 11.78 -12.86
CA TYR A 84 13.05 13.24 -13.03
C TYR A 84 12.68 14.00 -11.76
N ASN A 85 11.88 13.44 -10.89
CA ASN A 85 11.40 14.07 -9.67
C ASN A 85 11.72 13.26 -8.40
N GLN A 86 12.78 12.47 -8.41
CA GLN A 86 13.17 11.62 -7.27
C GLN A 86 13.37 12.41 -5.98
N LEU A 87 14.04 13.57 -6.07
CA LEU A 87 14.25 14.41 -4.89
C LEU A 87 12.92 14.94 -4.34
N GLU A 88 12.03 15.38 -5.21
CA GLU A 88 10.69 15.85 -4.84
C GLU A 88 9.90 14.73 -4.15
N LEU A 89 9.87 13.54 -4.73
CA LEU A 89 9.20 12.37 -4.15
C LEU A 89 9.82 11.97 -2.81
N PHE A 90 11.14 12.02 -2.68
CA PHE A 90 11.84 11.74 -1.43
C PHE A 90 11.46 12.76 -0.35
N VAL A 91 11.50 14.06 -0.64
CA VAL A 91 11.10 15.12 0.29
C VAL A 91 9.63 14.97 0.70
N ASN A 92 8.76 14.62 -0.25
CA ASN A 92 7.33 14.39 0.01
C ASN A 92 7.03 13.10 0.79
N SER A 93 8.01 12.20 0.95
CA SER A 93 7.87 11.01 1.80
C SER A 93 7.95 11.32 3.30
N PHE A 94 8.45 12.48 3.69
CA PHE A 94 8.48 12.89 5.09
C PHE A 94 7.12 13.37 5.58
N PRO A 95 6.77 13.09 6.84
CA PRO A 95 5.51 13.51 7.42
C PRO A 95 5.26 15.02 7.26
N GLY A 96 4.09 15.39 6.77
CA GLY A 96 3.69 16.78 6.57
C GLY A 96 4.02 17.38 5.20
N ASN A 97 4.81 16.73 4.35
CA ASN A 97 5.25 17.29 3.05
C ASN A 97 4.48 16.78 1.82
N CYS A 98 3.40 16.03 2.00
CA CYS A 98 2.75 15.32 0.89
C CYS A 98 1.96 16.21 -0.10
N TYR A 99 1.86 17.51 0.10
CA TYR A 99 1.11 18.41 -0.79
C TYR A 99 1.92 18.95 -1.99
N GLY A 100 3.23 18.77 -2.02
CA GLY A 100 4.11 19.19 -3.11
C GLY A 100 4.04 18.32 -4.38
N MET A 101 3.36 17.19 -4.33
CA MET A 101 3.28 16.25 -5.45
C MET A 101 2.44 16.77 -6.61
N ASN A 102 2.90 16.52 -7.83
CA ASN A 102 2.17 16.91 -9.04
C ASN A 102 0.85 16.13 -9.17
N ALA A 103 -0.24 16.88 -9.38
CA ALA A 103 -1.59 16.30 -9.48
C ALA A 103 -1.80 15.44 -10.73
N ASP A 104 -1.05 15.70 -11.80
CA ASP A 104 -1.33 15.07 -13.10
C ASP A 104 -0.67 13.72 -13.28
N TYR A 105 0.49 13.48 -12.65
CA TYR A 105 1.24 12.22 -12.82
C TYR A 105 1.75 11.58 -11.54
N ASP A 106 1.74 12.28 -10.40
CA ASP A 106 2.18 11.69 -9.13
C ASP A 106 1.03 11.13 -8.29
N ARG A 107 -0.21 11.48 -8.62
CA ARG A 107 -1.40 11.04 -7.89
C ARG A 107 -2.36 10.31 -8.81
N PHE A 108 -2.95 9.24 -8.32
CA PHE A 108 -4.02 8.54 -9.01
C PHE A 108 -5.29 8.49 -8.18
N LEU A 109 -6.42 8.46 -8.86
CA LEU A 109 -7.74 8.44 -8.26
C LEU A 109 -8.17 7.00 -8.02
N THR A 110 -8.55 6.69 -6.79
CA THR A 110 -9.03 5.36 -6.41
C THR A 110 -10.12 5.43 -5.35
N LEU A 111 -10.75 4.31 -5.03
CA LEU A 111 -11.68 4.20 -3.91
C LEU A 111 -10.91 4.23 -2.57
N GLY A 112 -11.49 4.85 -1.54
CA GLY A 112 -10.87 4.96 -0.23
C GLY A 112 -10.49 3.59 0.35
N ASP A 113 -11.33 2.58 0.21
CA ASP A 113 -11.08 1.22 0.69
C ASP A 113 -9.87 0.60 -0.02
N ALA A 114 -9.75 0.80 -1.34
CA ALA A 114 -8.59 0.32 -2.10
C ALA A 114 -7.29 1.05 -1.69
N ALA A 115 -7.38 2.35 -1.39
CA ALA A 115 -6.24 3.11 -0.88
C ALA A 115 -5.72 2.55 0.45
N THR A 116 -6.60 2.15 1.35
CA THR A 116 -6.21 1.62 2.66
C THR A 116 -5.56 0.24 2.60
N CYS A 117 -5.79 -0.53 1.53
CA CYS A 117 -5.20 -1.87 1.37
C CYS A 117 -3.67 -1.85 1.29
N LEU A 118 -3.09 -0.77 0.76
CA LEU A 118 -1.63 -0.62 0.62
C LEU A 118 -1.01 0.25 1.72
N MET A 119 -1.80 0.73 2.68
CA MET A 119 -1.26 1.47 3.82
C MET A 119 -0.50 0.53 4.75
N TYR A 120 0.58 1.05 5.33
CA TYR A 120 1.30 0.33 6.38
C TYR A 120 0.36 0.02 7.54
N LYS A 121 0.35 -1.23 7.96
CA LYS A 121 -0.39 -1.68 9.13
C LYS A 121 0.59 -1.95 10.24
N GLU A 122 0.42 -1.29 11.37
CA GLU A 122 1.17 -1.60 12.57
C GLU A 122 0.83 -3.02 13.03
N ARG A 123 1.83 -3.86 13.13
CA ARG A 123 1.72 -5.23 13.59
C ARG A 123 3.04 -5.67 14.24
N ILE A 124 2.98 -6.69 15.06
CA ILE A 124 4.17 -7.39 15.52
C ILE A 124 4.76 -8.15 14.33
N VAL A 125 5.96 -7.76 13.92
CA VAL A 125 6.58 -8.23 12.67
C VAL A 125 7.40 -9.50 12.86
N HIS A 126 7.88 -9.74 14.06
CA HIS A 126 8.71 -10.90 14.40
C HIS A 126 8.19 -11.61 15.64
N ASN A 127 8.44 -12.89 15.68
CA ASN A 127 8.14 -13.74 16.80
C ASN A 127 9.32 -13.77 17.78
N GLU A 128 9.04 -13.97 19.05
CA GLU A 128 10.10 -14.25 20.01
C GLU A 128 10.82 -15.56 19.66
N ASP A 129 12.15 -15.57 19.73
CA ASP A 129 12.93 -16.79 19.59
C ASP A 129 13.06 -17.47 20.95
N THR A 130 12.14 -18.36 21.23
CA THR A 130 12.02 -19.07 22.52
C THR A 130 11.73 -20.55 22.30
N PRO A 131 12.20 -21.44 23.18
CA PRO A 131 11.84 -22.85 23.11
C PRO A 131 10.36 -23.13 23.41
N LEU A 132 9.69 -22.23 24.15
CA LEU A 132 8.26 -22.33 24.44
C LEU A 132 7.50 -21.31 23.58
N LYS A 133 7.05 -21.74 22.40
CA LYS A 133 6.27 -20.92 21.47
C LYS A 133 4.77 -21.18 21.66
N ILE A 134 4.08 -20.20 22.23
CA ILE A 134 2.60 -20.19 22.22
C ILE A 134 2.18 -19.20 21.15
N TYR A 135 1.36 -19.67 20.20
CA TYR A 135 0.89 -18.84 19.09
C TYR A 135 -0.45 -18.22 19.42
N TYR A 136 -0.50 -16.93 19.31
CA TYR A 136 -1.72 -16.12 19.32
C TYR A 136 -1.95 -15.55 17.93
N THR A 137 -3.14 -15.08 17.65
CA THR A 137 -3.45 -14.35 16.43
C THR A 137 -3.71 -12.89 16.75
N ASP A 138 -3.14 -12.00 15.96
CA ASP A 138 -3.53 -10.60 16.01
C ASP A 138 -4.92 -10.38 15.38
N ARG A 139 -5.40 -9.12 15.39
CA ARG A 139 -6.70 -8.78 14.79
C ARG A 139 -6.76 -9.00 13.28
N GLN A 140 -5.63 -9.13 12.61
CA GLN A 140 -5.50 -9.41 11.19
C GLN A 140 -5.39 -10.91 10.88
N GLY A 141 -5.42 -11.77 11.90
CA GLY A 141 -5.26 -13.21 11.76
C GLY A 141 -3.81 -13.67 11.57
N VAL A 142 -2.83 -12.80 11.82
CA VAL A 142 -1.40 -13.15 11.70
C VAL A 142 -0.97 -13.88 12.98
N PRO A 143 -0.33 -15.07 12.88
CA PRO A 143 0.17 -15.76 14.05
C PRO A 143 1.36 -15.02 14.67
N VAL A 144 1.31 -14.79 15.96
CA VAL A 144 2.34 -14.16 16.78
C VAL A 144 2.75 -15.12 17.89
N ALA A 145 4.03 -15.48 17.96
CA ALA A 145 4.57 -16.28 19.05
C ALA A 145 5.07 -15.39 20.17
N ILE A 146 4.58 -15.65 21.37
CA ILE A 146 4.95 -14.91 22.59
C ILE A 146 5.41 -15.92 23.65
N ASP A 147 6.50 -15.60 24.33
CA ASP A 147 6.95 -16.34 25.51
C ASP A 147 6.37 -15.74 26.79
N ILE A 148 5.44 -16.46 27.40
CA ILE A 148 4.82 -16.07 28.66
C ILE A 148 5.62 -16.50 29.91
N THR A 149 6.71 -17.26 29.75
CA THR A 149 7.50 -17.79 30.89
C THR A 149 8.43 -16.75 31.52
N GLY A 150 8.61 -15.61 30.88
CA GLY A 150 9.42 -14.51 31.39
C GLY A 150 10.93 -14.80 31.42
N LYS A 151 11.41 -15.82 30.72
CA LYS A 151 12.85 -16.07 30.61
C LYS A 151 13.52 -14.90 29.87
N GLU A 152 14.70 -14.52 30.41
CA GLU A 152 15.48 -13.43 29.85
C GLU A 152 15.93 -13.76 28.40
N GLY A 153 15.39 -13.07 27.44
CA GLY A 153 15.78 -13.08 26.04
C GLY A 153 16.10 -11.67 25.56
N LYS A 154 16.91 -11.56 24.51
CA LYS A 154 17.35 -10.26 23.99
C LYS A 154 16.23 -9.43 23.35
N GLU A 155 15.13 -10.04 22.96
CA GLU A 155 14.01 -9.38 22.28
C GLU A 155 12.69 -9.89 22.87
N LYS A 156 12.29 -9.31 24.00
CA LYS A 156 11.00 -9.63 24.62
C LYS A 156 9.90 -8.72 24.05
N LEU A 157 8.77 -9.32 23.71
CA LEU A 157 7.54 -8.60 23.36
C LEU A 157 6.72 -8.22 24.61
N THR A 158 7.07 -8.80 25.77
CA THR A 158 6.39 -8.56 27.05
C THR A 158 7.35 -8.00 28.09
N ASP A 159 6.92 -7.00 28.84
CA ASP A 159 7.71 -6.37 29.89
C ASP A 159 7.74 -7.22 31.17
N ASN A 160 6.72 -8.04 31.41
CA ASN A 160 6.63 -8.92 32.57
C ASN A 160 5.90 -10.22 32.22
N SER A 161 5.93 -11.18 33.14
CA SER A 161 5.31 -12.51 32.98
C SER A 161 3.85 -12.57 33.43
N ASN A 162 3.26 -11.46 33.85
CA ASN A 162 1.86 -11.39 34.26
C ASN A 162 0.97 -11.22 33.02
N PHE A 163 -0.05 -12.04 32.89
CA PHE A 163 -1.01 -11.93 31.81
C PHE A 163 -2.45 -12.13 32.32
N PHE A 164 -3.38 -11.50 31.63
CA PHE A 164 -4.80 -11.70 31.83
C PHE A 164 -5.40 -12.33 30.57
N CYS A 165 -6.22 -13.35 30.77
CA CYS A 165 -7.06 -13.90 29.72
C CYS A 165 -8.49 -13.46 30.01
N LEU A 166 -9.07 -12.67 29.09
CA LEU A 166 -10.45 -12.18 29.16
C LEU A 166 -11.34 -12.97 28.20
#